data_2497a35bc24a73d0372c636b41632154
#
_entry.id   2497a35bc24a73d0372c636b41632154
#
_cell.length_a   1.000
_cell.length_b   1.000
_cell.length_c   1.000
_cell.angle_alpha   90.00
_cell.angle_beta   90.00
_cell.angle_gamma   90.00
#
_symmetry.space_group_name_H-M   'P 1'
#
loop_
_entity.id
_entity.type
_entity.pdbx_description
1 polymer ?
#
loop_
_entity_poly.entity_id
_entity_poly.type
_entity_poly.pdbx_seq_one_letter_code
_entity_poly.pdbx_strand_id
1 'polypeptide(L)'
;YIGGQMTINNNRETFSRFGKRFQENMCQLMLEDRPFYDQISEVLNINFFEKKYLQIFIETLMKHREKYSTHPNFEVMMTLLRTELNHHDKATAKQVRDFFARIKSSEGIEEALWVKDKAIDFCRKQVLKEAMLKSVKLLKSSSFDEIEKVIQEALKLGTDNNFGHEYHKDALTRFEIINRSPITTGWDRMDEICKGGL
;
A
#
# COMPACT_ATOMS: atom_id res chain seq x y z
N TYR A 1 -23.59 -31.98 -22.80
CA TYR A 1 -22.33 -32.30 -22.10
C TYR A 1 -21.19 -31.56 -22.79
N ILE A 2 -20.82 -30.39 -22.27
CA ILE A 2 -19.58 -29.71 -22.66
C ILE A 2 -18.83 -29.48 -21.36
N GLY A 3 -17.99 -30.44 -21.00
CA GLY A 3 -17.02 -30.33 -19.91
C GLY A 3 -15.83 -29.47 -20.36
N GLY A 4 -15.98 -28.15 -20.35
CA GLY A 4 -14.85 -27.26 -20.46
C GLY A 4 -14.09 -27.26 -19.14
N GLN A 5 -12.97 -28.00 -19.08
CA GLN A 5 -12.00 -27.83 -18.01
C GLN A 5 -11.46 -26.39 -18.12
N MET A 6 -11.95 -25.49 -17.25
CA MET A 6 -11.29 -24.21 -17.00
C MET A 6 -9.93 -24.51 -16.35
N THR A 7 -8.91 -24.63 -17.16
CA THR A 7 -7.52 -24.54 -16.71
C THR A 7 -7.33 -23.13 -16.18
N ILE A 8 -7.44 -22.97 -14.86
CA ILE A 8 -7.09 -21.74 -14.16
C ILE A 8 -5.58 -21.59 -14.32
N ASN A 9 -5.19 -20.84 -15.34
CA ASN A 9 -3.79 -20.49 -15.56
C ASN A 9 -3.35 -19.63 -14.38
N ASN A 10 -2.59 -20.23 -13.46
CA ASN A 10 -2.08 -19.62 -12.24
C ASN A 10 -0.90 -18.66 -12.55
N ASN A 11 -1.04 -17.90 -13.65
CA ASN A 11 -0.07 -16.90 -14.06
C ASN A 11 -0.23 -15.70 -13.12
N ARG A 12 0.57 -15.67 -12.05
CA ARG A 12 0.63 -14.52 -11.13
C ARG A 12 1.08 -13.32 -11.95
N GLU A 13 0.21 -12.36 -12.09
CA GLU A 13 0.58 -11.09 -12.70
C GLU A 13 1.62 -10.41 -11.80
N THR A 14 2.62 -9.81 -12.43
CA THR A 14 3.70 -9.09 -11.75
C THR A 14 3.71 -7.63 -12.22
N PHE A 15 4.50 -6.79 -11.57
CA PHE A 15 4.72 -5.41 -12.01
C PHE A 15 5.48 -5.30 -13.34
N SER A 16 5.89 -6.41 -13.98
CA SER A 16 6.60 -6.41 -15.27
C SER A 16 5.86 -5.62 -16.36
N ARG A 17 4.51 -5.64 -16.34
CA ARG A 17 3.68 -4.89 -17.28
C ARG A 17 3.87 -3.38 -17.24
N PHE A 18 4.32 -2.83 -16.11
CA PHE A 18 4.61 -1.41 -15.94
C PHE A 18 6.08 -1.07 -16.23
N GLY A 19 6.92 -2.06 -16.47
CA GLY A 19 8.31 -1.90 -16.77
C GLY A 19 9.22 -1.79 -15.53
N LYS A 20 10.54 -1.74 -15.82
CA LYS A 20 11.57 -1.73 -14.78
C LYS A 20 11.57 -0.43 -13.98
N ARG A 21 11.46 0.72 -14.66
CA ARG A 21 11.50 2.05 -14.03
C ARG A 21 10.39 2.23 -13.01
N PHE A 22 9.18 1.76 -13.34
CA PHE A 22 8.05 1.77 -12.41
C PHE A 22 8.36 1.01 -11.12
N GLN A 23 8.93 -0.19 -11.24
CA GLN A 23 9.27 -1.02 -10.09
C GLN A 23 10.37 -0.37 -9.23
N GLU A 24 11.37 0.24 -9.85
CA GLU A 24 12.43 0.98 -9.16
C GLU A 24 11.86 2.21 -8.43
N ASN A 25 11.00 3.01 -9.09
CA ASN A 25 10.35 4.18 -8.51
C ASN A 25 9.44 3.78 -7.32
N MET A 26 8.72 2.69 -7.45
CA MET A 26 7.90 2.15 -6.35
C MET A 26 8.74 1.79 -5.13
N CYS A 27 9.88 1.11 -5.33
CA CYS A 27 10.80 0.77 -4.24
C CYS A 27 11.38 2.02 -3.57
N GLN A 28 11.72 3.05 -4.36
CA GLN A 28 12.17 4.34 -3.83
C GLN A 28 11.08 5.02 -3.01
N LEU A 29 9.86 5.11 -3.53
CA LEU A 29 8.72 5.68 -2.81
C LEU A 29 8.41 4.95 -1.51
N MET A 30 8.53 3.62 -1.50
CA MET A 30 8.35 2.85 -0.26
C MET A 30 9.41 3.15 0.81
N LEU A 31 10.61 3.63 0.43
CA LEU A 31 11.63 4.06 1.38
C LEU A 31 11.45 5.52 1.82
N GLU A 32 11.03 6.41 0.91
CA GLU A 32 10.97 7.85 1.16
C GLU A 32 9.64 8.29 1.77
N ASP A 33 8.54 7.61 1.42
CA ASP A 33 7.17 7.98 1.81
C ASP A 33 6.57 6.93 2.75
N ARG A 34 6.63 7.23 4.05
CA ARG A 34 6.09 6.36 5.09
C ARG A 34 4.57 6.11 4.95
N PRO A 35 3.72 7.13 4.75
CA PRO A 35 2.29 6.91 4.51
C PRO A 35 2.01 5.95 3.36
N PHE A 36 2.70 6.09 2.25
CA PHE A 36 2.57 5.17 1.12
C PHE A 36 3.03 3.75 1.48
N TYR A 37 4.15 3.62 2.20
CA TYR A 37 4.59 2.31 2.69
C TYR A 37 3.53 1.65 3.57
N ASP A 38 3.01 2.38 4.56
CA ASP A 38 2.03 1.85 5.50
C ASP A 38 0.76 1.36 4.77
N GLN A 39 0.30 2.09 3.75
CA GLN A 39 -0.85 1.71 2.94
C GLN A 39 -0.59 0.49 2.04
N ILE A 40 0.55 0.46 1.34
CA ILE A 40 0.80 -0.59 0.35
C ILE A 40 1.29 -1.89 0.99
N SER A 41 1.96 -1.83 2.15
CA SER A 41 2.51 -3.01 2.83
C SER A 41 1.45 -4.05 3.19
N GLU A 42 0.19 -3.63 3.40
CA GLU A 42 -0.93 -4.52 3.70
C GLU A 42 -1.32 -5.43 2.53
N VAL A 43 -1.08 -4.98 1.30
CA VAL A 43 -1.52 -5.65 0.07
C VAL A 43 -0.37 -6.11 -0.82
N LEU A 44 0.85 -5.72 -0.48
CA LEU A 44 2.03 -6.00 -1.29
C LEU A 44 2.53 -7.43 -1.10
N ASN A 45 2.72 -8.12 -2.22
CA ASN A 45 3.46 -9.38 -2.25
C ASN A 45 4.82 -9.14 -2.93
N ILE A 46 5.91 -9.54 -2.27
CA ILE A 46 7.28 -9.38 -2.78
C ILE A 46 7.46 -10.04 -4.15
N ASN A 47 6.73 -11.13 -4.43
CA ASN A 47 6.76 -11.82 -5.70
C ASN A 47 6.14 -11.04 -6.88
N PHE A 48 5.52 -9.89 -6.63
CA PHE A 48 5.06 -9.00 -7.71
C PHE A 48 6.23 -8.30 -8.40
N PHE A 49 7.38 -8.19 -7.75
CA PHE A 49 8.60 -7.67 -8.36
C PHE A 49 9.28 -8.74 -9.22
N GLU A 50 9.63 -8.37 -10.44
CA GLU A 50 10.29 -9.29 -11.38
C GLU A 50 11.76 -9.54 -11.03
N LYS A 51 12.46 -8.50 -10.59
CA LYS A 51 13.90 -8.53 -10.39
C LYS A 51 14.27 -8.87 -8.95
N LYS A 52 15.17 -9.84 -8.79
CA LYS A 52 15.63 -10.33 -7.49
C LYS A 52 16.19 -9.21 -6.60
N TYR A 53 16.93 -8.26 -7.17
CA TYR A 53 17.51 -7.17 -6.39
C TYR A 53 16.45 -6.22 -5.78
N LEU A 54 15.28 -6.05 -6.44
CA LEU A 54 14.17 -5.28 -5.91
C LEU A 54 13.44 -6.07 -4.80
N GLN A 55 13.29 -7.38 -4.98
CA GLN A 55 12.71 -8.25 -3.96
C GLN A 55 13.53 -8.20 -2.67
N ILE A 56 14.87 -8.32 -2.76
CA ILE A 56 15.77 -8.24 -1.59
C ILE A 56 15.65 -6.88 -0.92
N PHE A 57 15.61 -5.79 -1.70
CA PHE A 57 15.49 -4.44 -1.18
C PHE A 57 14.21 -4.26 -0.35
N ILE A 58 13.07 -4.65 -0.91
CA ILE A 58 11.76 -4.55 -0.26
C ILE A 58 11.67 -5.49 0.94
N GLU A 59 12.16 -6.72 0.81
CA GLU A 59 12.18 -7.69 1.92
C GLU A 59 12.97 -7.17 3.11
N THR A 60 14.13 -6.54 2.87
CA THR A 60 14.96 -5.94 3.92
C THR A 60 14.21 -4.78 4.59
N LEU A 61 13.53 -3.94 3.81
CA LEU A 61 12.72 -2.83 4.32
C LEU A 61 11.56 -3.34 5.20
N MET A 62 10.83 -4.35 4.73
CA MET A 62 9.70 -4.93 5.45
C MET A 62 10.15 -5.62 6.75
N LYS A 63 11.20 -6.43 6.72
CA LYS A 63 11.78 -7.07 7.92
C LYS A 63 12.19 -6.06 9.00
N HIS A 64 12.76 -4.92 8.58
CA HIS A 64 13.12 -3.86 9.54
C HIS A 64 11.88 -3.25 10.19
N ARG A 65 10.87 -2.93 9.40
CA ARG A 65 9.60 -2.37 9.89
C ARG A 65 8.88 -3.33 10.82
N GLU A 66 8.81 -4.61 10.48
CA GLU A 66 8.20 -5.63 11.32
C GLU A 66 8.91 -5.76 12.68
N LYS A 67 10.25 -5.74 12.67
CA LYS A 67 11.04 -5.93 13.88
C LYS A 67 11.08 -4.71 14.80
N TYR A 68 11.17 -3.51 14.24
CA TYR A 68 11.43 -2.28 15.00
C TYR A 68 10.26 -1.28 15.00
N SER A 69 9.22 -1.53 14.22
CA SER A 69 8.06 -0.63 14.04
C SER A 69 8.43 0.81 13.64
N THR A 70 9.67 1.02 13.20
CA THR A 70 10.21 2.31 12.75
C THR A 70 10.56 2.26 11.28
N HIS A 71 10.31 3.36 10.56
CA HIS A 71 10.67 3.45 9.15
C HIS A 71 12.16 3.76 9.02
N PRO A 72 12.97 2.93 8.28
CA PRO A 72 14.40 3.17 8.18
C PRO A 72 14.68 4.37 7.30
N ASN A 73 15.67 5.18 7.69
CA ASN A 73 16.23 6.19 6.81
C ASN A 73 17.27 5.56 5.85
N PHE A 74 17.82 6.39 4.93
CA PHE A 74 18.82 5.93 3.96
C PHE A 74 20.06 5.30 4.61
N GLU A 75 20.54 5.82 5.74
CA GLU A 75 21.75 5.32 6.42
C GLU A 75 21.51 3.96 7.06
N VAL A 76 20.37 3.82 7.75
CA VAL A 76 19.94 2.54 8.33
C VAL A 76 19.74 1.51 7.22
N MET A 77 19.05 1.88 6.14
CA MET A 77 18.83 0.97 5.02
C MET A 77 20.14 0.53 4.35
N MET A 78 21.10 1.44 4.20
CA MET A 78 22.45 1.09 3.70
C MET A 78 23.13 0.04 4.57
N THR A 79 23.05 0.18 5.88
CA THR A 79 23.67 -0.74 6.83
C THR A 79 22.99 -2.11 6.78
N LEU A 80 21.66 -2.14 6.75
CA LEU A 80 20.88 -3.36 6.62
C LEU A 80 21.21 -4.12 5.34
N LEU A 81 21.21 -3.41 4.20
CA LEU A 81 21.57 -4.02 2.92
C LEU A 81 23.00 -4.56 2.91
N ARG A 82 23.98 -3.88 3.50
CA ARG A 82 25.35 -4.41 3.61
C ARG A 82 25.40 -5.75 4.34
N THR A 83 24.64 -5.88 5.43
CA THR A 83 24.59 -7.11 6.21
C THR A 83 23.88 -8.23 5.43
N GLU A 84 22.72 -7.94 4.84
CA GLU A 84 21.93 -8.91 4.09
C GLU A 84 22.66 -9.43 2.84
N LEU A 85 23.36 -8.54 2.12
CA LEU A 85 24.04 -8.87 0.87
C LEU A 85 25.25 -9.81 1.05
N ASN A 86 25.73 -10.03 2.26
CA ASN A 86 26.77 -11.03 2.52
C ASN A 86 26.30 -12.48 2.25
N HIS A 87 25.00 -12.69 2.26
CA HIS A 87 24.37 -14.00 2.02
C HIS A 87 23.93 -14.23 0.56
N HIS A 88 24.13 -13.23 -0.31
CA HIS A 88 23.73 -13.27 -1.72
C HIS A 88 24.92 -13.33 -2.68
N ASP A 89 24.67 -13.75 -3.91
CA ASP A 89 25.68 -13.79 -4.96
C ASP A 89 26.21 -12.38 -5.31
N LYS A 90 27.46 -12.31 -5.73
CA LYS A 90 28.15 -11.04 -6.02
C LYS A 90 27.45 -10.20 -7.08
N ALA A 91 26.80 -10.84 -8.07
CA ALA A 91 26.11 -10.14 -9.14
C ALA A 91 24.84 -9.43 -8.62
N THR A 92 24.02 -10.14 -7.87
CA THR A 92 22.81 -9.59 -7.22
C THR A 92 23.19 -8.52 -6.20
N ALA A 93 24.22 -8.77 -5.39
CA ALA A 93 24.70 -7.78 -4.41
C ALA A 93 25.19 -6.48 -5.10
N LYS A 94 25.81 -6.57 -6.27
CA LYS A 94 26.16 -5.40 -7.06
C LYS A 94 24.93 -4.66 -7.56
N GLN A 95 23.94 -5.36 -8.09
CA GLN A 95 22.71 -4.75 -8.59
C GLN A 95 21.95 -3.98 -7.49
N VAL A 96 21.85 -4.54 -6.27
CA VAL A 96 21.22 -3.86 -5.11
C VAL A 96 21.98 -2.57 -4.77
N ARG A 97 23.33 -2.63 -4.71
CA ARG A 97 24.16 -1.46 -4.41
C ARG A 97 24.05 -0.37 -5.46
N ASP A 98 24.10 -0.74 -6.74
CA ASP A 98 23.97 0.19 -7.85
C ASP A 98 22.57 0.84 -7.87
N PHE A 99 21.53 0.07 -7.56
CA PHE A 99 20.16 0.57 -7.42
C PHE A 99 20.06 1.55 -6.26
N PHE A 100 20.57 1.19 -5.09
CA PHE A 100 20.52 2.06 -3.91
C PHE A 100 21.30 3.36 -4.10
N ALA A 101 22.44 3.31 -4.78
CA ALA A 101 23.22 4.50 -5.13
C ALA A 101 22.44 5.45 -6.04
N ARG A 102 21.68 4.90 -7.02
CA ARG A 102 20.80 5.71 -7.90
C ARG A 102 19.69 6.39 -7.12
N ILE A 103 19.01 5.67 -6.21
CA ILE A 103 17.96 6.27 -5.36
C ILE A 103 18.54 7.44 -4.54
N LYS A 104 19.70 7.23 -3.91
CA LYS A 104 20.33 8.26 -3.07
C LYS A 104 20.70 9.52 -3.85
N SER A 105 21.03 9.41 -5.14
CA SER A 105 21.37 10.53 -6.00
C SER A 105 20.16 11.13 -6.75
N SER A 106 18.97 10.55 -6.61
CA SER A 106 17.76 11.02 -7.27
C SER A 106 17.19 12.23 -6.54
N GLU A 107 16.78 13.27 -7.29
CA GLU A 107 16.11 14.47 -6.76
C GLU A 107 14.59 14.29 -6.54
N GLY A 108 14.11 13.05 -6.57
CA GLY A 108 12.70 12.71 -6.42
C GLY A 108 12.12 12.04 -7.68
N ILE A 109 10.84 11.74 -7.61
CA ILE A 109 10.09 11.05 -8.68
C ILE A 109 9.02 11.99 -9.21
N GLU A 110 9.17 12.44 -10.46
CA GLU A 110 8.23 13.39 -11.10
C GLU A 110 6.78 12.86 -11.11
N GLU A 111 6.59 11.56 -11.31
CA GLU A 111 5.28 10.90 -11.42
C GLU A 111 4.91 10.12 -10.15
N ALA A 112 5.34 10.58 -8.96
CA ALA A 112 5.17 9.85 -7.71
C ALA A 112 3.70 9.46 -7.43
N LEU A 113 2.76 10.38 -7.62
CA LEU A 113 1.33 10.12 -7.40
C LEU A 113 0.81 9.02 -8.33
N TRP A 114 1.14 9.09 -9.61
CA TRP A 114 0.73 8.08 -10.58
C TRP A 114 1.29 6.69 -10.24
N VAL A 115 2.56 6.60 -9.81
CA VAL A 115 3.20 5.34 -9.40
C VAL A 115 2.48 4.77 -8.17
N LYS A 116 2.18 5.60 -7.16
CA LYS A 116 1.47 5.19 -5.95
C LYS A 116 0.08 4.64 -6.29
N ASP A 117 -0.72 5.38 -7.03
CA ASP A 117 -2.08 4.99 -7.41
C ASP A 117 -2.09 3.67 -8.18
N LYS A 118 -1.20 3.53 -9.17
CA LYS A 118 -1.12 2.31 -9.98
C LYS A 118 -0.62 1.10 -9.20
N ALA A 119 0.32 1.31 -8.28
CA ALA A 119 0.83 0.25 -7.42
C ALA A 119 -0.25 -0.29 -6.47
N ILE A 120 -0.96 0.60 -5.78
CA ILE A 120 -2.06 0.25 -4.88
C ILE A 120 -3.19 -0.45 -5.65
N ASP A 121 -3.65 0.14 -6.76
CA ASP A 121 -4.71 -0.43 -7.60
C ASP A 121 -4.34 -1.84 -8.09
N PHE A 122 -3.11 -2.04 -8.54
CA PHE A 122 -2.62 -3.36 -8.94
C PHE A 122 -2.65 -4.36 -7.78
N CYS A 123 -2.07 -4.00 -6.63
CA CYS A 123 -2.00 -4.90 -5.47
C CYS A 123 -3.40 -5.27 -4.98
N ARG A 124 -4.33 -4.32 -4.86
CA ARG A 124 -5.72 -4.57 -4.48
C ARG A 124 -6.43 -5.51 -5.45
N LYS A 125 -6.22 -5.32 -6.75
CA LYS A 125 -6.76 -6.25 -7.76
C LYS A 125 -6.23 -7.66 -7.60
N GLN A 126 -4.95 -7.83 -7.29
CA GLN A 126 -4.37 -9.16 -7.06
C GLN A 126 -4.93 -9.81 -5.78
N VAL A 127 -5.02 -9.07 -4.68
CA VAL A 127 -5.62 -9.57 -3.43
C VAL A 127 -7.07 -10.00 -3.66
N LEU A 128 -7.88 -9.17 -4.34
CA LEU A 128 -9.27 -9.51 -4.66
C LEU A 128 -9.36 -10.74 -5.57
N LYS A 129 -8.50 -10.85 -6.58
CA LYS A 129 -8.41 -12.01 -7.47
C LYS A 129 -8.09 -13.29 -6.69
N GLU A 130 -7.13 -13.24 -5.76
CA GLU A 130 -6.79 -14.38 -4.90
C GLU A 130 -7.96 -14.75 -3.97
N ALA A 131 -8.65 -13.77 -3.39
CA ALA A 131 -9.84 -13.97 -2.57
C ALA A 131 -10.97 -14.65 -3.36
N MET A 132 -11.25 -14.21 -4.60
CA MET A 132 -12.22 -14.85 -5.48
C MET A 132 -11.85 -16.29 -5.83
N LEU A 133 -10.59 -16.57 -6.15
CA LEU A 133 -10.12 -17.93 -6.42
C LEU A 133 -10.22 -18.83 -5.19
N LYS A 134 -9.97 -18.31 -4.00
CA LYS A 134 -10.18 -19.03 -2.73
C LYS A 134 -11.67 -19.29 -2.49
N SER A 135 -12.52 -18.31 -2.75
CA SER A 135 -13.98 -18.44 -2.63
C SER A 135 -14.55 -19.52 -3.55
N VAL A 136 -14.05 -19.64 -4.78
CA VAL A 136 -14.46 -20.72 -5.72
C VAL A 136 -14.11 -22.10 -5.15
N LYS A 137 -13.01 -22.24 -4.43
CA LYS A 137 -12.66 -23.51 -3.75
C LYS A 137 -13.59 -23.79 -2.56
N LEU A 138 -13.91 -22.75 -1.78
CA LEU A 138 -14.82 -22.85 -0.63
C LEU A 138 -16.27 -23.15 -1.04
N LEU A 139 -16.70 -22.74 -2.22
CA LEU A 139 -18.03 -23.10 -2.76
C LEU A 139 -18.23 -24.62 -2.86
N LYS A 140 -17.17 -25.38 -3.09
CA LYS A 140 -17.24 -26.86 -3.14
C LYS A 140 -17.56 -27.49 -1.78
N SER A 141 -17.22 -26.78 -0.68
CA SER A 141 -17.50 -27.20 0.70
C SER A 141 -18.74 -26.54 1.29
N SER A 142 -19.46 -25.73 0.51
CA SER A 142 -20.66 -24.97 0.93
C SER A 142 -20.43 -24.06 2.16
N SER A 143 -19.21 -23.56 2.35
CA SER A 143 -18.83 -22.68 3.46
C SER A 143 -19.12 -21.20 3.12
N PHE A 144 -20.38 -20.81 3.14
CA PHE A 144 -20.80 -19.45 2.70
C PHE A 144 -20.27 -18.33 3.60
N ASP A 145 -20.27 -18.54 4.92
CA ASP A 145 -19.76 -17.54 5.89
C ASP A 145 -18.26 -17.28 5.72
N GLU A 146 -17.49 -18.33 5.41
CA GLU A 146 -16.06 -18.18 5.11
C GLU A 146 -15.82 -17.43 3.81
N ILE A 147 -16.67 -17.62 2.79
CA ILE A 147 -16.58 -16.89 1.53
C ILE A 147 -16.83 -15.39 1.76
N GLU A 148 -17.89 -15.06 2.49
CA GLU A 148 -18.20 -13.68 2.83
C GLU A 148 -17.02 -13.02 3.56
N LYS A 149 -16.48 -13.66 4.57
CA LYS A 149 -15.34 -13.16 5.34
C LYS A 149 -14.12 -12.89 4.47
N VAL A 150 -13.73 -13.86 3.62
CA VAL A 150 -12.56 -13.74 2.74
C VAL A 150 -12.71 -12.57 1.75
N ILE A 151 -13.91 -12.39 1.17
CA ILE A 151 -14.15 -11.28 0.24
C ILE A 151 -14.18 -9.94 0.97
N GLN A 152 -14.83 -9.87 2.14
CA GLN A 152 -14.87 -8.63 2.93
C GLN A 152 -13.48 -8.20 3.41
N GLU A 153 -12.64 -9.13 3.85
CA GLU A 153 -11.25 -8.85 4.21
C GLU A 153 -10.46 -8.30 3.01
N ALA A 154 -10.59 -8.94 1.85
CA ALA A 154 -9.90 -8.49 0.64
C ALA A 154 -10.34 -7.09 0.16
N LEU A 155 -11.60 -6.72 0.36
CA LEU A 155 -12.11 -5.40 0.00
C LEU A 155 -11.65 -4.31 0.96
N LYS A 156 -11.39 -4.63 2.23
CA LYS A 156 -10.90 -3.68 3.25
C LYS A 156 -9.41 -3.39 3.12
N LEU A 157 -8.63 -4.34 2.62
CA LEU A 157 -7.18 -4.18 2.48
C LEU A 157 -6.82 -3.08 1.46
N GLY A 158 -5.79 -2.29 1.78
CA GLY A 158 -5.29 -1.21 0.93
C GLY A 158 -6.29 -0.07 0.69
N THR A 159 -7.40 -0.02 1.42
CA THR A 159 -8.21 1.20 1.49
C THR A 159 -7.48 2.22 2.37
N ASP A 160 -7.63 3.49 2.03
CA ASP A 160 -7.14 4.55 2.92
C ASP A 160 -7.82 4.38 4.29
N ASN A 161 -7.09 3.75 5.20
CA ASN A 161 -7.44 3.76 6.62
C ASN A 161 -7.06 5.13 7.21
N ASN A 162 -7.55 6.18 6.58
CA ASN A 162 -7.41 7.54 7.10
C ASN A 162 -8.36 7.68 8.30
N PHE A 163 -8.06 6.93 9.37
CA PHE A 163 -8.76 6.98 10.66
C PHE A 163 -8.38 8.24 11.44
N GLY A 164 -8.35 9.36 10.79
CA GLY A 164 -8.09 10.62 11.44
C GLY A 164 -7.70 11.72 10.47
N HIS A 165 -8.05 12.92 10.83
CA HIS A 165 -7.57 14.10 10.13
C HIS A 165 -6.08 14.26 10.38
N GLU A 166 -5.27 14.42 9.33
CA GLU A 166 -3.90 14.89 9.49
C GLU A 166 -3.94 16.31 10.07
N TYR A 167 -3.69 16.41 11.37
CA TYR A 167 -3.87 17.64 12.14
C TYR A 167 -3.27 18.86 11.47
N HIS A 168 -2.12 18.71 10.84
CA HIS A 168 -1.40 19.81 10.19
C HIS A 168 -1.86 20.10 8.75
N LYS A 169 -2.25 19.08 7.98
CA LYS A 169 -2.72 19.27 6.60
C LYS A 169 -4.15 19.79 6.54
N ASP A 170 -4.99 19.30 7.47
CA ASP A 170 -6.41 19.67 7.51
C ASP A 170 -6.67 20.92 8.38
N ALA A 171 -5.60 21.58 8.88
CA ALA A 171 -5.75 22.74 9.74
C ALA A 171 -6.58 23.86 9.07
N LEU A 172 -6.36 24.12 7.79
CA LEU A 172 -7.08 25.18 7.06
C LEU A 172 -8.56 24.82 6.84
N THR A 173 -8.88 23.59 6.47
CA THR A 173 -10.26 23.12 6.27
C THR A 173 -11.06 23.06 7.55
N ARG A 174 -10.41 22.88 8.70
CA ARG A 174 -11.08 22.93 10.03
C ARG A 174 -11.53 24.33 10.43
N PHE A 175 -10.86 25.34 9.92
CA PHE A 175 -11.23 26.74 10.17
C PHE A 175 -12.18 27.30 9.11
N GLU A 176 -12.49 26.53 8.05
CA GLU A 176 -13.58 26.88 7.15
C GLU A 176 -14.89 26.87 7.96
N ILE A 177 -15.49 28.02 8.05
CA ILE A 177 -16.80 28.20 8.71
C ILE A 177 -17.82 27.45 7.84
N ILE A 178 -18.14 26.21 8.24
CA ILE A 178 -19.27 25.50 7.65
C ILE A 178 -20.50 26.27 8.10
N ASN A 179 -21.11 27.04 7.21
CA ASN A 179 -22.43 27.61 7.41
C ASN A 179 -23.45 26.48 7.53
N ARG A 180 -23.54 25.91 8.73
CA ARG A 180 -24.62 25.01 9.05
C ARG A 180 -25.85 25.88 9.23
N SER A 181 -26.96 25.53 8.57
CA SER A 181 -28.26 26.14 8.87
C SER A 181 -28.62 25.72 10.30
N PRO A 182 -28.49 26.59 11.29
CA PRO A 182 -28.71 26.18 12.67
C PRO A 182 -30.20 25.86 12.86
N ILE A 183 -30.48 24.78 13.58
CA ILE A 183 -31.84 24.42 13.95
C ILE A 183 -32.14 25.15 15.25
N THR A 184 -33.19 25.97 15.24
CA THR A 184 -33.62 26.68 16.46
C THR A 184 -33.96 25.69 17.58
N THR A 185 -33.51 26.00 18.79
CA THR A 185 -33.84 25.22 20.00
C THR A 185 -35.23 25.53 20.49
N GLY A 186 -35.91 26.58 19.95
CA GLY A 186 -37.18 27.10 20.42
C GLY A 186 -37.05 27.98 21.65
N TRP A 187 -35.87 28.28 22.12
CA TRP A 187 -35.58 29.17 23.24
C TRP A 187 -34.72 30.34 22.74
N ASP A 188 -35.34 31.49 22.53
CA ASP A 188 -34.71 32.67 21.91
C ASP A 188 -33.38 33.05 22.54
N ARG A 189 -33.27 33.01 23.88
CA ARG A 189 -32.03 33.30 24.58
C ARG A 189 -30.94 32.28 24.39
N MET A 190 -31.29 30.99 24.23
CA MET A 190 -30.31 29.95 23.91
C MET A 190 -29.82 30.07 22.48
N ASP A 191 -30.72 30.35 21.55
CA ASP A 191 -30.36 30.52 20.13
C ASP A 191 -29.49 31.77 19.92
N GLU A 192 -29.69 32.83 20.71
CA GLU A 192 -28.85 34.02 20.73
C GLU A 192 -27.40 33.71 21.20
N ILE A 193 -27.27 32.91 22.28
CA ILE A 193 -25.96 32.50 22.82
C ILE A 193 -25.25 31.54 21.85
N CYS A 194 -25.97 30.60 21.24
CA CYS A 194 -25.44 29.60 20.30
C CYS A 194 -25.34 30.13 18.85
N LYS A 195 -25.60 31.43 18.62
CA LYS A 195 -25.57 32.06 17.30
C LYS A 195 -26.47 31.37 16.26
N GLY A 196 -27.69 31.03 16.69
CA GLY A 196 -28.73 30.54 15.80
C GLY A 196 -29.26 29.13 16.09
N GLY A 197 -28.84 28.49 17.17
CA GLY A 197 -29.29 27.16 17.56
C GLY A 197 -28.19 26.10 17.62
N LEU A 198 -28.55 24.83 17.66
CA LEU A 198 -27.66 23.68 17.68
C LEU A 198 -27.33 23.18 16.28
#